data_b8002d6412f36fa557462b3b46697854
#
_entry.id   b8002d6412f36fa557462b3b46697854
#
_cell.length_a   1.000
_cell.length_b   1.000
_cell.length_c   1.000
_cell.angle_alpha   90.00
_cell.angle_beta   90.00
_cell.angle_gamma   90.00
#
_symmetry.space_group_name_H-M   'P 1'
#
loop_
_entity.id
_entity.type
_entity.pdbx_description
1 polymer ?
#
loop_
_entity_poly.entity_id
_entity_poly.type
_entity_poly.pdbx_seq_one_letter_code
_entity_poly.pdbx_strand_id
1 'polypeptide(L)'
;MSCSDKVRLAHEFFRRVWSPPHDLDAIDELMTEDYRITTAGKVISGRRDFKAWVAAMQKTCVGATNEHLDVFANAAGNMIVSRFRTRGINNGMFGLPADGAPVSFTGIAIWRVENGRLAECWVERSAFELYNQLCRS
;
A
#
# COMPACT_ATOMS: atom_id res chain seq x y z
N MET A 1 -13.60 -13.42 18.21
CA MET A 1 -12.48 -13.06 17.32
C MET A 1 -11.69 -11.93 17.94
N SER A 2 -10.38 -12.09 18.03
CA SER A 2 -9.50 -11.07 18.61
C SER A 2 -9.34 -9.89 17.67
N CYS A 3 -8.88 -8.74 18.20
CA CYS A 3 -8.60 -7.57 17.39
C CYS A 3 -7.54 -7.86 16.31
N SER A 4 -6.54 -8.72 16.62
CA SER A 4 -5.51 -9.09 15.66
C SER A 4 -6.07 -9.87 14.47
N ASP A 5 -7.11 -10.67 14.68
CA ASP A 5 -7.75 -11.40 13.57
C ASP A 5 -8.47 -10.45 12.62
N LYS A 6 -9.07 -9.38 13.15
CA LYS A 6 -9.81 -8.41 12.34
C LYS A 6 -8.91 -7.59 11.43
N VAL A 7 -7.62 -7.46 11.77
CA VAL A 7 -6.67 -6.70 10.98
C VAL A 7 -5.68 -7.60 10.23
N ARG A 8 -5.90 -8.92 10.25
CA ARG A 8 -4.99 -9.89 9.65
C ARG A 8 -4.73 -9.61 8.16
N LEU A 9 -5.75 -9.26 7.40
CA LEU A 9 -5.60 -9.00 5.96
C LEU A 9 -4.64 -7.84 5.70
N ALA A 10 -4.71 -6.78 6.51
CA ALA A 10 -3.81 -5.64 6.37
C ALA A 10 -2.36 -6.04 6.68
N HIS A 11 -2.14 -6.83 7.73
CA HIS A 11 -0.82 -7.34 8.06
C HIS A 11 -0.28 -8.25 6.95
N GLU A 12 -1.09 -9.16 6.42
CA GLU A 12 -0.68 -10.06 5.36
C GLU A 12 -0.32 -9.29 4.09
N PHE A 13 -1.10 -8.27 3.75
CA PHE A 13 -0.84 -7.47 2.57
C PHE A 13 0.51 -6.75 2.67
N PHE A 14 0.79 -6.10 3.80
CA PHE A 14 2.06 -5.39 3.97
C PHE A 14 3.24 -6.36 4.04
N ARG A 15 3.07 -7.48 4.75
CA ARG A 15 4.14 -8.46 4.91
C ARG A 15 4.50 -9.17 3.61
N ARG A 16 3.49 -9.53 2.79
CA ARG A 16 3.71 -10.36 1.61
C ARG A 16 3.93 -9.57 0.34
N VAL A 17 3.31 -8.39 0.21
CA VAL A 17 3.30 -7.64 -1.05
C VAL A 17 4.17 -6.39 -0.97
N TRP A 18 3.94 -5.53 0.03
CA TRP A 18 4.66 -4.25 0.14
C TRP A 18 6.02 -4.36 0.85
N SER A 19 6.33 -5.50 1.42
CA SER A 19 7.64 -5.78 2.01
C SER A 19 8.22 -7.03 1.34
N PRO A 20 9.52 -7.31 1.46
CA PRO A 20 10.05 -8.55 0.91
C PRO A 20 9.27 -9.75 1.47
N PRO A 21 8.86 -10.72 0.64
CA PRO A 21 9.38 -11.04 -0.71
C PRO A 21 8.73 -10.29 -1.89
N HIS A 22 7.87 -9.32 -1.67
CA HIS A 22 7.18 -8.58 -2.73
C HIS A 22 6.42 -9.54 -3.66
N ASP A 23 5.62 -10.40 -3.06
CA ASP A 23 4.87 -11.44 -3.76
C ASP A 23 3.58 -10.87 -4.34
N LEU A 24 3.62 -10.45 -5.61
CA LEU A 24 2.45 -9.87 -6.27
C LEU A 24 1.30 -10.85 -6.40
N ASP A 25 1.58 -12.15 -6.45
CA ASP A 25 0.53 -13.17 -6.55
C ASP A 25 -0.31 -13.27 -5.29
N ALA A 26 0.21 -12.82 -4.16
CA ALA A 26 -0.58 -12.77 -2.92
C ALA A 26 -1.79 -11.85 -3.07
N ILE A 27 -1.75 -10.87 -3.98
CA ILE A 27 -2.88 -10.00 -4.27
C ILE A 27 -4.10 -10.81 -4.71
N ASP A 28 -3.88 -11.87 -5.49
CA ASP A 28 -4.97 -12.73 -5.95
C ASP A 28 -5.67 -13.47 -4.80
N GLU A 29 -4.96 -13.71 -3.70
CA GLU A 29 -5.54 -14.33 -2.51
C GLU A 29 -6.21 -13.32 -1.58
N LEU A 30 -5.61 -12.14 -1.43
CA LEU A 30 -5.98 -11.17 -0.41
C LEU A 30 -7.09 -10.22 -0.85
N MET A 31 -7.20 -9.96 -2.16
CA MET A 31 -8.15 -9.00 -2.71
C MET A 31 -9.25 -9.67 -3.51
N THR A 32 -10.43 -9.05 -3.50
CA THR A 32 -11.52 -9.48 -4.39
C THR A 32 -11.16 -9.17 -5.84
N GLU A 33 -11.80 -9.87 -6.78
CA GLU A 33 -11.56 -9.68 -8.21
C GLU A 33 -11.89 -8.24 -8.66
N ASP A 34 -12.92 -7.64 -8.06
CA ASP A 34 -13.34 -6.28 -8.35
C ASP A 34 -12.71 -5.23 -7.43
N TYR A 35 -11.59 -5.58 -6.76
CA TYR A 35 -10.88 -4.67 -5.86
C TYR A 35 -10.65 -3.32 -6.51
N ARG A 36 -10.83 -2.26 -5.71
CA ARG A 36 -10.72 -0.88 -6.20
C ARG A 36 -9.95 -0.05 -5.19
N ILE A 37 -9.05 0.80 -5.67
CA ILE A 37 -8.29 1.71 -4.83
C ILE A 37 -8.46 3.15 -5.32
N THR A 38 -8.69 4.05 -4.38
CA THR A 38 -8.71 5.49 -4.63
C THR A 38 -7.46 6.09 -4.02
N THR A 39 -6.62 6.70 -4.86
CA THR A 39 -5.33 7.25 -4.44
C THR A 39 -4.94 8.40 -5.36
N ALA A 40 -4.36 9.46 -4.79
CA ALA A 40 -3.86 10.61 -5.54
C ALA A 40 -4.90 11.18 -6.50
N GLY A 41 -6.16 11.21 -6.06
CA GLY A 41 -7.25 11.79 -6.83
C GLY A 41 -7.78 10.94 -7.97
N LYS A 42 -7.39 9.67 -8.05
CA LYS A 42 -7.86 8.77 -9.11
C LYS A 42 -8.26 7.41 -8.56
N VAL A 43 -9.02 6.67 -9.35
CA VAL A 43 -9.49 5.34 -9.00
C VAL A 43 -8.85 4.32 -9.94
N ILE A 44 -8.32 3.23 -9.37
CA ILE A 44 -7.83 2.08 -10.12
C ILE A 44 -8.80 0.95 -9.82
N SER A 45 -9.49 0.46 -10.83
CA SER A 45 -10.56 -0.55 -10.69
C SER A 45 -10.09 -1.90 -11.19
N GLY A 46 -10.38 -2.93 -10.38
CA GLY A 46 -10.07 -4.31 -10.72
C GLY A 46 -8.73 -4.76 -10.15
N ARG A 47 -8.73 -5.99 -9.66
CA ARG A 47 -7.54 -6.59 -9.05
C ARG A 47 -6.36 -6.66 -10.01
N ARG A 48 -6.62 -6.94 -11.28
CA ARG A 48 -5.60 -7.02 -12.31
C ARG A 48 -4.86 -5.69 -12.49
N ASP A 49 -5.61 -4.60 -12.62
CA ASP A 49 -5.03 -3.27 -12.81
C ASP A 49 -4.32 -2.80 -11.54
N PHE A 50 -4.86 -3.14 -10.38
CA PHE A 50 -4.20 -2.86 -9.11
C PHE A 50 -2.85 -3.55 -9.02
N LYS A 51 -2.79 -4.84 -9.39
CA LYS A 51 -1.55 -5.61 -9.37
C LYS A 51 -0.48 -4.97 -10.28
N ALA A 52 -0.89 -4.53 -11.48
CA ALA A 52 0.01 -3.83 -12.39
C ALA A 52 0.50 -2.50 -11.81
N TRP A 53 -0.38 -1.76 -11.13
CA TRP A 53 -0.01 -0.51 -10.48
C TRP A 53 1.00 -0.73 -9.36
N VAL A 54 0.80 -1.76 -8.54
CA VAL A 54 1.76 -2.12 -7.47
C VAL A 54 3.11 -2.46 -8.08
N ALA A 55 3.13 -3.26 -9.14
CA ALA A 55 4.37 -3.64 -9.81
C ALA A 55 5.14 -2.41 -10.31
N ALA A 56 4.43 -1.44 -10.89
CA ALA A 56 5.04 -0.19 -11.36
C ALA A 56 5.63 0.62 -10.21
N MET A 57 4.91 0.71 -9.10
CA MET A 57 5.38 1.42 -7.90
C MET A 57 6.65 0.78 -7.33
N GLN A 58 6.72 -0.55 -7.33
CA GLN A 58 7.87 -1.27 -6.80
C GLN A 58 9.11 -1.14 -7.67
N LYS A 59 8.96 -0.82 -8.94
CA LYS A 59 10.10 -0.53 -9.82
C LYS A 59 10.76 0.80 -9.51
N THR A 60 9.98 1.78 -9.06
CA THR A 60 10.51 3.13 -8.78
C THR A 60 10.90 3.30 -7.32
N CYS A 61 10.37 2.48 -6.42
CA CYS A 61 10.75 2.48 -5.01
C CYS A 61 11.28 1.09 -4.68
N VAL A 62 12.57 0.90 -4.85
CA VAL A 62 13.21 -0.42 -4.80
C VAL A 62 13.40 -0.85 -3.33
N GLY A 63 13.19 -2.14 -3.09
CA GLY A 63 13.38 -2.72 -1.77
C GLY A 63 12.43 -2.19 -0.73
N ALA A 64 11.24 -1.77 -1.15
CA ALA A 64 10.28 -1.13 -0.27
C ALA A 64 9.86 -2.03 0.89
N THR A 65 9.68 -1.41 2.06
CA THR A 65 9.05 -2.05 3.22
C THR A 65 7.94 -1.15 3.71
N ASN A 66 6.84 -1.77 4.14
CA ASN A 66 5.73 -1.06 4.78
C ASN A 66 5.58 -1.55 6.21
N GLU A 67 5.42 -0.61 7.13
CA GLU A 67 5.12 -0.95 8.52
C GLU A 67 3.87 -0.21 8.98
N HIS A 68 3.01 -0.90 9.73
CA HIS A 68 1.88 -0.25 10.38
C HIS A 68 2.39 0.51 11.60
N LEU A 69 2.13 1.81 11.63
CA LEU A 69 2.39 2.61 12.84
C LEU A 69 1.21 2.46 13.82
N ASP A 70 -0.01 2.42 13.25
CA ASP A 70 -1.24 2.08 13.96
C ASP A 70 -2.11 1.29 13.01
N VAL A 71 -2.76 0.23 13.50
CA VAL A 71 -3.71 -0.52 12.69
C VAL A 71 -4.85 -0.99 13.59
N PHE A 72 -6.07 -0.78 13.14
CA PHE A 72 -7.26 -1.17 13.88
C PHE A 72 -8.43 -1.40 12.95
N ALA A 73 -9.47 -2.06 13.46
CA ALA A 73 -10.69 -2.35 12.71
C ALA A 73 -11.90 -1.85 13.47
N ASN A 74 -13.02 -1.64 12.77
CA ASN A 74 -14.29 -1.36 13.42
C ASN A 74 -14.81 -2.61 14.13
N ALA A 75 -15.84 -2.46 14.95
CA ALA A 75 -16.38 -3.56 15.74
C ALA A 75 -16.83 -4.74 14.89
N ALA A 76 -17.41 -4.48 13.72
CA ALA A 76 -17.88 -5.53 12.81
C ALA A 76 -16.72 -6.23 12.07
N GLY A 77 -15.54 -5.63 12.02
CA GLY A 77 -14.39 -6.21 11.33
C GLY A 77 -14.46 -6.09 9.82
N ASN A 78 -15.35 -5.23 9.29
CA ASN A 78 -15.47 -5.05 7.84
C ASN A 78 -14.80 -3.76 7.32
N MET A 79 -14.18 -3.00 8.21
CA MET A 79 -13.36 -1.84 7.85
C MET A 79 -12.08 -1.88 8.66
N ILE A 80 -10.95 -1.64 7.99
CA ILE A 80 -9.62 -1.63 8.62
C ILE A 80 -8.96 -0.30 8.32
N VAL A 81 -8.33 0.30 9.32
CA VAL A 81 -7.59 1.56 9.16
C VAL A 81 -6.13 1.32 9.54
N SER A 82 -5.22 1.83 8.71
CA SER A 82 -3.78 1.78 8.99
C SER A 82 -3.16 3.15 8.79
N ARG A 83 -2.36 3.58 9.76
CA ARG A 83 -1.39 4.65 9.56
C ARG A 83 -0.05 3.94 9.41
N PHE A 84 0.63 4.19 8.29
CA PHE A 84 1.80 3.38 7.94
C PHE A 84 2.98 4.24 7.48
N ARG A 85 4.15 3.63 7.45
CA ARG A 85 5.37 4.20 6.87
C ARG A 85 5.93 3.26 5.82
N THR A 86 6.33 3.84 4.68
CA THR A 86 7.04 3.13 3.62
C THR A 86 8.46 3.64 3.56
N ARG A 87 9.42 2.72 3.43
CA ARG A 87 10.83 3.04 3.19
C ARG A 87 11.30 2.28 1.97
N GLY A 88 12.24 2.86 1.24
CA GLY A 88 12.81 2.24 0.06
C GLY A 88 13.90 3.10 -0.53
N ILE A 89 14.23 2.83 -1.80
CA ILE A 89 15.30 3.52 -2.53
C ILE A 89 14.70 4.12 -3.79
N ASN A 90 14.98 5.40 -4.04
CA ASN A 90 14.50 6.09 -5.23
C ASN A 90 15.15 5.53 -6.50
N ASN A 91 14.32 5.03 -7.40
CA ASN A 91 14.73 4.53 -8.69
C ASN A 91 13.82 5.14 -9.77
N GLY A 92 13.69 6.47 -9.74
CA GLY A 92 12.88 7.21 -10.71
C GLY A 92 11.48 7.54 -10.24
N MET A 93 11.25 7.69 -8.93
CA MET A 93 9.96 8.08 -8.41
C MET A 93 9.55 9.43 -8.98
N PHE A 94 8.25 9.58 -9.30
CA PHE A 94 7.66 10.80 -9.88
C PHE A 94 8.29 11.22 -11.22
N GLY A 95 9.00 10.30 -11.92
CA GLY A 95 9.71 10.65 -13.14
C GLY A 95 10.99 11.41 -12.89
N LEU A 96 11.44 11.53 -11.64
CA LEU A 96 12.70 12.18 -11.28
C LEU A 96 13.88 11.25 -11.54
N PRO A 97 15.12 11.77 -11.56
CA PRO A 97 16.30 10.92 -11.76
C PRO A 97 16.39 9.80 -10.71
N ALA A 98 16.83 8.63 -11.16
CA ALA A 98 17.03 7.45 -10.31
C ALA A 98 18.36 7.59 -9.58
N ASP A 99 18.38 8.42 -8.53
CA ASP A 99 19.62 8.79 -7.83
C ASP A 99 20.01 7.85 -6.70
N GLY A 100 19.19 6.82 -6.43
CA GLY A 100 19.47 5.86 -5.34
C GLY A 100 19.30 6.43 -3.95
N ALA A 101 18.69 7.59 -3.80
CA ALA A 101 18.50 8.20 -2.48
C ALA A 101 17.53 7.36 -1.63
N PRO A 102 17.79 7.23 -0.33
CA PRO A 102 16.81 6.58 0.56
C PRO A 102 15.56 7.45 0.66
N VAL A 103 14.40 6.81 0.65
CA VAL A 103 13.11 7.50 0.75
C VAL A 103 12.32 6.95 1.93
N SER A 104 11.52 7.83 2.52
CA SER A 104 10.58 7.46 3.58
C SER A 104 9.38 8.36 3.48
N PHE A 105 8.18 7.77 3.51
CA PHE A 105 6.95 8.54 3.51
C PHE A 105 5.88 7.80 4.32
N THR A 106 4.86 8.53 4.70
CA THR A 106 3.76 7.99 5.50
C THR A 106 2.46 8.05 4.72
N GLY A 107 1.48 7.33 5.21
CA GLY A 107 0.15 7.36 4.63
C GLY A 107 -0.89 6.85 5.62
N ILE A 108 -2.15 7.06 5.24
CA ILE A 108 -3.30 6.51 5.95
C ILE A 108 -4.15 5.79 4.92
N ALA A 109 -4.44 4.53 5.20
CA ALA A 109 -5.27 3.69 4.33
C ALA A 109 -6.49 3.22 5.10
N ILE A 110 -7.63 3.18 4.40
CA ILE A 110 -8.85 2.59 4.90
C ILE A 110 -9.25 1.50 3.92
N TRP A 111 -9.46 0.27 4.42
CA TRP A 111 -9.93 -0.84 3.59
C TRP A 111 -11.33 -1.26 4.00
N ARG A 112 -12.11 -1.63 3.01
CA ARG A 112 -13.37 -2.35 3.19
C ARG A 112 -13.11 -3.83 2.94
N VAL A 113 -13.64 -4.66 3.83
CA VAL A 113 -13.48 -6.12 3.77
C VAL A 113 -14.81 -6.74 3.33
N GLU A 114 -14.75 -7.71 2.42
CA GLU A 114 -15.92 -8.42 1.92
C GLU A 114 -15.53 -9.88 1.69
N ASN A 115 -16.31 -10.79 2.26
CA ASN A 115 -16.09 -12.24 2.11
C ASN A 115 -14.66 -12.68 2.44
N GLY A 116 -14.07 -12.10 3.49
CA GLY A 116 -12.75 -12.47 3.96
C GLY A 116 -11.60 -11.94 3.10
N ARG A 117 -11.87 -10.97 2.22
CA ARG A 117 -10.86 -10.35 1.35
C ARG A 117 -10.99 -8.84 1.40
N LEU A 118 -9.89 -8.16 1.06
CA LEU A 118 -9.90 -6.71 0.89
C LEU A 118 -10.62 -6.39 -0.42
N ALA A 119 -11.64 -5.53 -0.36
CA ALA A 119 -12.50 -5.24 -1.52
C ALA A 119 -12.31 -3.82 -2.04
N GLU A 120 -11.92 -2.89 -1.17
CA GLU A 120 -11.72 -1.50 -1.56
C GLU A 120 -10.76 -0.82 -0.61
N CYS A 121 -10.01 0.14 -1.12
CA CYS A 121 -9.07 0.92 -0.33
C CYS A 121 -9.15 2.40 -0.70
N TRP A 122 -9.07 3.25 0.30
CA TRP A 122 -8.84 4.68 0.14
C TRP A 122 -7.53 4.98 0.84
N VAL A 123 -6.56 5.59 0.12
CA VAL A 123 -5.25 5.85 0.70
C VAL A 123 -4.75 7.24 0.30
N GLU A 124 -4.24 7.95 1.30
CA GLU A 124 -3.56 9.22 1.11
C GLU A 124 -2.14 9.09 1.66
N ARG A 125 -1.18 9.63 0.91
CA ARG A 125 0.25 9.53 1.25
C ARG A 125 0.87 10.92 1.30
N SER A 126 1.97 11.05 2.04
CA SER A 126 2.77 12.28 2.06
C SER A 126 3.66 12.37 0.81
N ALA A 127 3.04 12.20 -0.36
CA ALA A 127 3.75 12.15 -1.64
C ALA A 127 4.31 13.50 -2.06
N PHE A 128 3.60 14.58 -1.76
CA PHE A 128 4.05 15.93 -2.10
C PHE A 128 5.33 16.29 -1.34
N GLU A 129 5.38 15.97 -0.06
CA GLU A 129 6.55 16.21 0.79
C GLU A 129 7.75 15.39 0.30
N LEU A 130 7.52 14.15 -0.07
CA LEU A 130 8.59 13.30 -0.63
C LEU A 130 9.08 13.86 -1.96
N TYR A 131 8.18 14.27 -2.83
CA TYR A 131 8.54 14.88 -4.12
C TYR A 131 9.46 16.08 -3.90
N ASN A 132 9.10 16.97 -2.96
CA ASN A 132 9.92 18.14 -2.65
C ASN A 132 11.30 17.76 -2.11
N GLN A 133 11.39 16.74 -1.27
CA GLN A 133 12.68 16.26 -0.77
C GLN A 133 13.56 15.76 -1.91
N LEU A 134 13.01 14.98 -2.82
CA LEU A 134 13.76 14.43 -3.95
C LEU A 134 14.21 15.52 -4.92
N CYS A 135 13.42 16.57 -5.09
CA CYS A 135 13.80 17.69 -5.97
C CYS A 135 14.94 18.53 -5.41
N ARG A 136 15.15 18.50 -4.09
CA ARG A 136 16.21 19.31 -3.44
C ARG A 136 17.57 18.62 -3.43
N SER A 137 17.59 17.33 -3.67
CA SER A 137 18.81 16.53 -3.55
C SER A 137 19.66 16.54 -4.82
#